data_709f1b1471a2e556f990e24288486f25
#
_entry.id   709f1b1471a2e556f990e24288486f25
#
_cell.length_a   1.000
_cell.length_b   1.000
_cell.length_c   1.000
_cell.angle_alpha   90.00
_cell.angle_beta   90.00
_cell.angle_gamma   90.00
#
_symmetry.space_group_name_H-M   'P 1'
#
loop_
_entity.id
_entity.type
_entity.pdbx_description
1 polymer ?
#
loop_
_entity_poly.entity_id
_entity_poly.type
_entity_poly.pdbx_seq_one_letter_code
_entity_poly.pdbx_strand_id
1 'polypeptide(L)'
;MQNSSRKNSKLKIGITGGIGSGKSLACCFIEKLGYKVIYADRVAKELYAENSDLRKKLVKAFGKSILDDKGNISRSNSRKIIFSSKKNIKRVNSIVHPFVFAEMDKMVNRIKDRIIFFEAAIMFESGSYKRMDYVVLVYSNQKTRIERIRKRDEVNIKDIKKL
;
A
#
# COMPACT_ATOMS: atom_id res chain seq x y z
N MET A 1 -35.11 -13.27 -6.57
CA MET A 1 -34.79 -13.54 -5.14
C MET A 1 -33.29 -13.63 -4.93
N GLN A 2 -32.59 -12.51 -4.81
CA GLN A 2 -31.14 -12.44 -4.48
C GLN A 2 -30.88 -11.15 -3.71
N ASN A 3 -31.26 -11.04 -2.45
CA ASN A 3 -30.93 -9.83 -1.67
C ASN A 3 -30.92 -10.02 -0.14
N SER A 4 -30.65 -11.21 0.39
CA SER A 4 -30.65 -11.42 1.84
C SER A 4 -29.26 -11.62 2.50
N SER A 5 -28.18 -11.82 1.73
CA SER A 5 -26.84 -12.09 2.29
C SER A 5 -25.95 -10.85 2.49
N ARG A 6 -26.37 -9.64 2.07
CA ARG A 6 -25.58 -8.39 2.23
C ARG A 6 -25.79 -7.67 3.56
N LYS A 7 -26.67 -8.12 4.45
CA LYS A 7 -27.04 -7.39 5.67
C LYS A 7 -25.93 -7.23 6.71
N ASN A 8 -24.81 -7.96 6.61
CA ASN A 8 -23.73 -7.93 7.62
C ASN A 8 -22.31 -7.78 7.06
N SER A 9 -22.14 -7.52 5.74
CA SER A 9 -20.82 -7.32 5.16
C SER A 9 -20.34 -5.89 5.38
N LYS A 10 -19.09 -5.74 5.82
CA LYS A 10 -18.44 -4.43 5.95
C LYS A 10 -18.21 -3.83 4.58
N LEU A 11 -18.53 -2.55 4.42
CA LEU A 11 -18.29 -1.79 3.20
C LEU A 11 -16.80 -1.37 3.15
N LYS A 12 -16.10 -1.79 2.10
CA LYS A 12 -14.67 -1.54 1.88
C LYS A 12 -14.51 -0.47 0.81
N ILE A 13 -13.99 0.69 1.18
CA ILE A 13 -13.78 1.82 0.27
C ILE A 13 -12.28 2.04 0.07
N GLY A 14 -11.81 1.86 -1.15
CA GLY A 14 -10.43 2.11 -1.53
C GLY A 14 -10.19 3.61 -1.77
N ILE A 15 -9.05 4.12 -1.31
CA ILE A 15 -8.57 5.49 -1.58
C ILE A 15 -7.24 5.38 -2.30
N THR A 16 -7.18 5.90 -3.50
CA THR A 16 -5.96 5.90 -4.31
C THR A 16 -5.73 7.23 -5.01
N GLY A 17 -4.60 7.38 -5.66
CA GLY A 17 -4.22 8.59 -6.41
C GLY A 17 -2.71 8.76 -6.46
N GLY A 18 -2.22 9.53 -7.40
CA GLY A 18 -0.80 9.74 -7.60
C GLY A 18 -0.10 10.46 -6.44
N ILE A 19 1.23 10.43 -6.46
CA ILE A 19 2.05 11.18 -5.50
C ILE A 19 1.69 12.68 -5.57
N GLY A 20 1.57 13.33 -4.41
CA GLY A 20 1.19 14.75 -4.30
C GLY A 20 -0.29 15.05 -4.56
N SER A 21 -1.16 14.05 -4.82
CA SER A 21 -2.59 14.28 -5.07
C SER A 21 -3.37 14.76 -3.84
N GLY A 22 -2.90 14.44 -2.62
CA GLY A 22 -3.57 14.80 -1.37
C GLY A 22 -4.25 13.62 -0.66
N LYS A 23 -3.96 12.37 -1.05
CA LYS A 23 -4.50 11.15 -0.40
C LYS A 23 -4.39 11.18 1.12
N SER A 24 -3.19 11.47 1.65
CA SER A 24 -2.95 11.49 3.10
C SER A 24 -3.82 12.53 3.81
N LEU A 25 -4.09 13.68 3.18
CA LEU A 25 -4.98 14.69 3.73
C LEU A 25 -6.43 14.20 3.72
N ALA A 26 -6.89 13.58 2.63
CA ALA A 26 -8.22 12.98 2.54
C ALA A 26 -8.41 11.90 3.64
N CYS A 27 -7.42 11.01 3.80
CA CYS A 27 -7.45 10.00 4.87
C CYS A 27 -7.50 10.63 6.26
N CYS A 28 -6.72 11.68 6.51
CA CYS A 28 -6.76 12.41 7.79
C CYS A 28 -8.16 12.97 8.10
N PHE A 29 -8.86 13.53 7.10
CA PHE A 29 -10.24 14.00 7.31
C PHE A 29 -11.21 12.84 7.58
N ILE A 30 -11.06 11.73 6.89
CA ILE A 30 -11.87 10.51 7.12
C ILE A 30 -11.68 10.02 8.56
N GLU A 31 -10.44 9.98 9.04
CA GLU A 31 -10.13 9.59 10.43
C GLU A 31 -10.70 10.57 11.45
N LYS A 32 -10.65 11.88 11.17
CA LYS A 32 -11.29 12.92 12.01
C LYS A 32 -12.81 12.78 12.09
N LEU A 33 -13.44 12.24 11.05
CA LEU A 33 -14.87 11.90 11.05
C LEU A 33 -15.18 10.60 11.81
N GLY A 34 -14.18 9.95 12.41
CA GLY A 34 -14.33 8.74 13.21
C GLY A 34 -14.19 7.42 12.44
N TYR A 35 -13.99 7.46 11.14
CA TYR A 35 -13.82 6.22 10.35
C TYR A 35 -12.41 5.65 10.45
N LYS A 36 -12.30 4.34 10.27
CA LYS A 36 -11.00 3.64 10.25
C LYS A 36 -10.41 3.61 8.85
N VAL A 37 -9.12 3.96 8.75
CA VAL A 37 -8.33 3.86 7.51
C VAL A 37 -7.22 2.82 7.71
N ILE A 38 -7.16 1.85 6.83
CA ILE A 38 -6.07 0.85 6.75
C ILE A 38 -5.11 1.32 5.65
N TYR A 39 -3.87 1.57 6.02
CA TYR A 39 -2.81 2.02 5.11
C TYR A 39 -2.02 0.82 4.62
N ALA A 40 -2.19 0.42 3.35
CA ALA A 40 -1.55 -0.76 2.77
C ALA A 40 -0.01 -0.69 2.81
N ASP A 41 0.56 0.50 2.59
CA ASP A 41 2.02 0.69 2.64
C ASP A 41 2.57 0.53 4.06
N ARG A 42 1.80 0.92 5.10
CA ARG A 42 2.17 0.70 6.51
C ARG A 42 2.13 -0.78 6.85
N VAL A 43 1.06 -1.46 6.46
CA VAL A 43 0.93 -2.92 6.67
C VAL A 43 2.07 -3.67 5.99
N ALA A 44 2.41 -3.32 4.74
CA ALA A 44 3.55 -3.93 4.06
C ALA A 44 4.87 -3.68 4.81
N LYS A 45 5.10 -2.46 5.30
CA LYS A 45 6.32 -2.12 6.05
C LYS A 45 6.45 -2.91 7.34
N GLU A 46 5.37 -3.08 8.10
CA GLU A 46 5.33 -3.88 9.32
C GLU A 46 5.61 -5.37 9.02
N LEU A 47 5.00 -5.91 7.97
CA LEU A 47 5.27 -7.28 7.53
C LEU A 47 6.73 -7.51 7.11
N TYR A 48 7.36 -6.55 6.43
CA TYR A 48 8.79 -6.63 6.10
C TYR A 48 9.67 -6.67 7.35
N ALA A 49 9.30 -5.96 8.41
CA ALA A 49 10.07 -5.91 9.64
C ALA A 49 9.88 -7.17 10.52
N GLU A 50 8.65 -7.67 10.62
CA GLU A 50 8.27 -8.59 11.70
C GLU A 50 7.92 -10.00 11.21
N ASN A 51 7.50 -10.16 9.93
CA ASN A 51 6.98 -11.45 9.47
C ASN A 51 8.11 -12.39 8.99
N SER A 52 8.41 -13.41 9.81
CA SER A 52 9.47 -14.38 9.53
C SER A 52 9.20 -15.22 8.27
N ASP A 53 7.95 -15.55 7.98
CA ASP A 53 7.60 -16.39 6.83
C ASP A 53 7.69 -15.60 5.52
N LEU A 54 7.27 -14.33 5.53
CA LEU A 54 7.51 -13.43 4.41
C LEU A 54 9.02 -13.29 4.15
N ARG A 55 9.83 -13.08 5.20
CA ARG A 55 11.29 -13.01 5.09
C ARG A 55 11.88 -14.29 4.47
N LYS A 56 11.50 -15.48 4.95
CA LYS A 56 11.94 -16.78 4.38
C LYS A 56 11.61 -16.88 2.89
N LYS A 57 10.38 -16.51 2.49
CA LYS A 57 9.97 -16.55 1.07
C LYS A 57 10.75 -15.56 0.21
N LEU A 58 11.03 -14.38 0.73
CA LEU A 58 11.82 -13.37 0.01
C LEU A 58 13.28 -13.81 -0.12
N VAL A 59 13.88 -14.37 0.92
CA VAL A 59 15.25 -14.93 0.86
C VAL A 59 15.32 -16.11 -0.12
N LYS A 60 14.33 -17.00 -0.13
CA LYS A 60 14.25 -18.08 -1.13
C LYS A 60 14.16 -17.55 -2.57
N ALA A 61 13.49 -16.41 -2.77
CA ALA A 61 13.27 -15.85 -4.09
C ALA A 61 14.46 -15.00 -4.59
N PHE A 62 15.13 -14.26 -3.72
CA PHE A 62 16.11 -13.23 -4.08
C PHE A 62 17.51 -13.46 -3.49
N GLY A 63 17.69 -14.51 -2.67
CA GLY A 63 18.95 -14.81 -2.01
C GLY A 63 19.15 -14.03 -0.71
N LYS A 64 20.22 -14.38 0.03
CA LYS A 64 20.58 -13.73 1.30
C LYS A 64 21.07 -12.28 1.15
N SER A 65 21.43 -11.86 -0.06
CA SER A 65 21.89 -10.50 -0.37
C SER A 65 20.84 -9.40 -0.12
N ILE A 66 19.57 -9.77 0.07
CA ILE A 66 18.51 -8.83 0.48
C ILE A 66 18.52 -8.55 1.99
N LEU A 67 19.32 -9.27 2.77
CA LEU A 67 19.41 -9.10 4.22
C LEU A 67 20.50 -8.09 4.61
N ASP A 68 20.35 -7.52 5.80
CA ASP A 68 21.41 -6.81 6.50
C ASP A 68 22.24 -7.79 7.37
N ASP A 69 23.27 -7.26 8.03
CA ASP A 69 24.17 -8.05 8.89
C ASP A 69 23.47 -8.67 10.11
N LYS A 70 22.28 -8.15 10.45
CA LYS A 70 21.42 -8.67 11.54
C LYS A 70 20.42 -9.71 11.06
N GLY A 71 20.44 -10.05 9.77
CA GLY A 71 19.51 -11.01 9.16
C GLY A 71 18.09 -10.47 8.91
N ASN A 72 17.88 -9.17 8.97
CA ASN A 72 16.62 -8.53 8.61
C ASN A 72 16.63 -8.12 7.13
N ILE A 73 15.44 -7.91 6.57
CA ILE A 73 15.33 -7.39 5.20
C ILE A 73 15.92 -5.98 5.13
N SER A 74 17.05 -5.84 4.44
CA SER A 74 17.68 -4.55 4.18
C SER A 74 16.90 -3.76 3.14
N ARG A 75 16.43 -2.57 3.50
CA ARG A 75 15.69 -1.69 2.58
C ARG A 75 16.55 -1.27 1.37
N SER A 76 17.82 -0.96 1.60
CA SER A 76 18.75 -0.54 0.54
C SER A 76 19.09 -1.69 -0.42
N ASN A 77 19.46 -2.85 0.10
CA ASN A 77 19.83 -4.02 -0.68
C ASN A 77 18.63 -4.56 -1.48
N SER A 78 17.47 -4.72 -0.80
CA SER A 78 16.23 -5.14 -1.43
C SER A 78 15.84 -4.21 -2.57
N ARG A 79 15.94 -2.89 -2.37
CA ARG A 79 15.59 -1.90 -3.38
C ARG A 79 16.44 -2.09 -4.65
N LYS A 80 17.76 -2.24 -4.52
CA LYS A 80 18.67 -2.46 -5.66
C LYS A 80 18.28 -3.72 -6.44
N ILE A 81 18.01 -4.83 -5.75
CA ILE A 81 17.71 -6.11 -6.39
C ILE A 81 16.30 -6.13 -6.99
N ILE A 82 15.30 -5.64 -6.25
CA ILE A 82 13.90 -5.67 -6.69
C ILE A 82 13.70 -4.76 -7.90
N PHE A 83 14.25 -3.55 -7.88
CA PHE A 83 14.08 -2.58 -8.97
C PHE A 83 15.05 -2.77 -10.13
N SER A 84 15.94 -3.78 -10.10
CA SER A 84 16.83 -4.10 -11.22
C SER A 84 16.08 -4.59 -12.47
N SER A 85 14.87 -5.13 -12.33
CA SER A 85 14.06 -5.59 -13.46
C SER A 85 12.57 -5.61 -13.17
N LYS A 86 11.75 -5.43 -14.22
CA LYS A 86 10.29 -5.60 -14.15
C LYS A 86 9.87 -7.00 -13.67
N LYS A 87 10.67 -8.02 -13.99
CA LYS A 87 10.46 -9.40 -13.55
C LYS A 87 10.58 -9.51 -12.03
N ASN A 88 11.59 -8.87 -11.44
CA ASN A 88 11.79 -8.87 -9.99
C ASN A 88 10.69 -8.11 -9.26
N ILE A 89 10.23 -6.98 -9.80
CA ILE A 89 9.08 -6.25 -9.25
C ILE A 89 7.82 -7.13 -9.25
N LYS A 90 7.52 -7.82 -10.36
CA LYS A 90 6.38 -8.74 -10.40
C LYS A 90 6.54 -9.89 -9.40
N ARG A 91 7.76 -10.45 -9.28
CA ARG A 91 8.04 -11.55 -8.36
C ARG A 91 7.91 -11.14 -6.89
N VAL A 92 8.43 -9.99 -6.49
CA VAL A 92 8.26 -9.52 -5.10
C VAL A 92 6.79 -9.24 -4.80
N ASN A 93 6.07 -8.61 -5.72
CA ASN A 93 4.64 -8.33 -5.54
C ASN A 93 3.82 -9.62 -5.38
N SER A 94 4.09 -10.66 -6.16
CA SER A 94 3.41 -11.96 -6.03
C SER A 94 3.66 -12.67 -4.69
N ILE A 95 4.81 -12.37 -4.04
CA ILE A 95 5.14 -12.89 -2.72
C ILE A 95 4.49 -12.04 -1.63
N VAL A 96 4.60 -10.71 -1.72
CA VAL A 96 4.21 -9.77 -0.65
C VAL A 96 2.70 -9.54 -0.58
N HIS A 97 2.02 -9.39 -1.73
CA HIS A 97 0.60 -9.05 -1.74
C HIS A 97 -0.29 -10.04 -0.98
N PRO A 98 -0.10 -11.38 -1.06
CA PRO A 98 -0.90 -12.31 -0.26
C PRO A 98 -0.77 -12.09 1.25
N PHE A 99 0.43 -11.74 1.74
CA PHE A 99 0.64 -11.45 3.16
C PHE A 99 -0.04 -10.13 3.56
N VAL A 100 0.09 -9.10 2.74
CA VAL A 100 -0.57 -7.80 2.98
C VAL A 100 -2.08 -8.00 3.01
N PHE A 101 -2.65 -8.72 2.06
CA PHE A 101 -4.09 -8.96 2.01
C PHE A 101 -4.59 -9.77 3.21
N ALA A 102 -3.86 -10.82 3.60
CA ALA A 102 -4.21 -11.62 4.76
C ALA A 102 -4.18 -10.79 6.06
N GLU A 103 -3.18 -9.89 6.21
CA GLU A 103 -3.10 -9.04 7.39
C GLU A 103 -4.21 -7.97 7.39
N MET A 104 -4.48 -7.35 6.23
CA MET A 104 -5.60 -6.42 6.09
C MET A 104 -6.94 -7.10 6.42
N ASP A 105 -7.17 -8.35 6.01
CA ASP A 105 -8.38 -9.11 6.36
C ASP A 105 -8.48 -9.33 7.87
N LYS A 106 -7.38 -9.65 8.56
CA LYS A 106 -7.36 -9.74 10.04
C LYS A 106 -7.72 -8.41 10.70
N MET A 107 -7.16 -7.29 10.18
CA MET A 107 -7.49 -5.95 10.68
C MET A 107 -8.98 -5.66 10.49
N VAL A 108 -9.54 -5.94 9.31
CA VAL A 108 -10.98 -5.79 9.03
C VAL A 108 -11.84 -6.57 10.03
N ASN A 109 -11.46 -7.79 10.35
CA ASN A 109 -12.22 -8.62 11.29
C ASN A 109 -12.25 -8.04 12.72
N ARG A 110 -11.21 -7.31 13.12
CA ARG A 110 -11.11 -6.66 14.44
C ARG A 110 -11.86 -5.32 14.52
N ILE A 111 -12.05 -4.63 13.40
CA ILE A 111 -12.76 -3.35 13.33
C ILE A 111 -14.27 -3.61 13.45
N LYS A 112 -14.96 -2.88 14.31
CA LYS A 112 -16.42 -3.01 14.50
C LYS A 112 -17.22 -2.19 13.49
N ASP A 113 -16.61 -1.17 12.91
CA ASP A 113 -17.27 -0.25 11.98
C ASP A 113 -17.76 -0.97 10.72
N ARG A 114 -18.90 -0.51 10.22
CA ARG A 114 -19.49 -1.03 8.97
C ARG A 114 -18.79 -0.52 7.71
N ILE A 115 -18.13 0.64 7.79
CA ILE A 115 -17.41 1.27 6.69
C ILE A 115 -15.93 1.31 7.07
N ILE A 116 -15.09 0.78 6.20
CA ILE A 116 -13.62 0.75 6.38
C ILE A 116 -12.98 1.29 5.12
N PHE A 117 -12.07 2.22 5.29
CA PHE A 117 -11.29 2.79 4.20
C PHE A 117 -9.93 2.11 4.09
N PHE A 118 -9.43 1.98 2.85
CA PHE A 118 -8.13 1.39 2.53
C PHE A 118 -7.34 2.37 1.66
N GLU A 119 -6.22 2.84 2.16
CA GLU A 119 -5.32 3.69 1.37
C GLU A 119 -4.22 2.85 0.74
N ALA A 120 -4.06 2.98 -0.59
CA ALA A 120 -2.97 2.39 -1.34
C ALA A 120 -2.61 3.26 -2.56
N ALA A 121 -1.33 3.61 -2.69
CA ALA A 121 -0.84 4.38 -3.83
C ALA A 121 -0.92 3.57 -5.15
N ILE A 122 -0.68 2.27 -5.08
CA ILE A 122 -0.66 1.34 -6.23
C ILE A 122 -1.88 0.40 -6.25
N MET A 123 -3.05 0.92 -5.95
CA MET A 123 -4.27 0.11 -5.79
C MET A 123 -4.67 -0.63 -7.06
N PHE A 124 -4.54 -0.02 -8.22
CA PHE A 124 -4.85 -0.62 -9.51
C PHE A 124 -3.76 -1.59 -9.95
N GLU A 125 -2.50 -1.20 -9.83
CA GLU A 125 -1.33 -1.99 -10.23
C GLU A 125 -1.19 -3.28 -9.39
N SER A 126 -1.54 -3.21 -8.11
CA SER A 126 -1.56 -4.36 -7.20
C SER A 126 -2.78 -5.27 -7.39
N GLY A 127 -3.81 -4.78 -8.08
CA GLY A 127 -5.09 -5.47 -8.21
C GLY A 127 -5.95 -5.43 -6.94
N SER A 128 -5.54 -4.68 -5.90
CA SER A 128 -6.28 -4.61 -4.64
C SER A 128 -7.65 -3.94 -4.77
N TYR A 129 -7.86 -3.13 -5.82
CA TYR A 129 -9.18 -2.55 -6.13
C TYR A 129 -10.29 -3.61 -6.28
N LYS A 130 -9.95 -4.83 -6.71
CA LYS A 130 -10.91 -5.95 -6.85
C LYS A 130 -11.50 -6.42 -5.51
N ARG A 131 -10.90 -6.00 -4.40
CA ARG A 131 -11.31 -6.33 -3.04
C ARG A 131 -12.11 -5.21 -2.37
N MET A 132 -12.34 -4.11 -3.09
CA MET A 132 -13.08 -2.94 -2.63
C MET A 132 -14.46 -2.93 -3.23
N ASP A 133 -15.45 -2.45 -2.48
CA ASP A 133 -16.80 -2.23 -2.97
C ASP A 133 -16.85 -0.93 -3.80
N TYR A 134 -16.07 0.08 -3.40
CA TYR A 134 -15.89 1.34 -4.11
C TYR A 134 -14.45 1.78 -4.09
N VAL A 135 -14.05 2.56 -5.09
CA VAL A 135 -12.73 3.19 -5.15
C VAL A 135 -12.89 4.68 -5.37
N VAL A 136 -12.28 5.47 -4.49
CA VAL A 136 -12.19 6.93 -4.57
C VAL A 136 -10.81 7.29 -5.10
N LEU A 137 -10.78 7.97 -6.25
CA LEU A 137 -9.56 8.53 -6.81
C LEU A 137 -9.38 9.97 -6.31
N VAL A 138 -8.34 10.19 -5.51
CA VAL A 138 -7.93 11.54 -5.10
C VAL A 138 -7.05 12.13 -6.21
N TYR A 139 -7.54 13.15 -6.88
CA TYR A 139 -6.91 13.77 -8.02
C TYR A 139 -6.47 15.21 -7.72
N SER A 140 -5.35 15.60 -8.26
CA SER A 140 -4.88 16.98 -8.40
C SER A 140 -4.15 17.12 -9.73
N ASN A 141 -4.23 18.30 -10.34
CA ASN A 141 -3.48 18.57 -11.57
C ASN A 141 -1.96 18.48 -11.34
N GLN A 142 -1.22 18.26 -12.41
CA GLN A 142 0.23 18.02 -12.35
C GLN A 142 1.00 19.19 -11.70
N LYS A 143 0.64 20.43 -12.00
CA LYS A 143 1.28 21.63 -11.43
C LYS A 143 1.19 21.64 -9.91
N THR A 144 -0.02 21.49 -9.37
CA THR A 144 -0.28 21.42 -7.93
C THR A 144 0.46 20.25 -7.26
N ARG A 145 0.51 19.09 -7.92
CA ARG A 145 1.24 17.93 -7.41
C ARG A 145 2.73 18.16 -7.30
N ILE A 146 3.35 18.76 -8.34
CA ILE A 146 4.76 19.12 -8.36
C ILE A 146 5.08 20.12 -7.25
N GLU A 147 4.28 21.17 -7.09
CA GLU A 147 4.45 22.18 -6.05
C GLU A 147 4.40 21.57 -4.65
N ARG A 148 3.43 20.69 -4.39
CA ARG A 148 3.28 19.98 -3.10
C ARG A 148 4.47 19.06 -2.80
N ILE A 149 4.94 18.29 -3.79
CA ILE A 149 6.10 17.39 -3.63
C ILE A 149 7.37 18.21 -3.35
N ARG A 150 7.58 19.28 -4.12
CA ARG A 150 8.72 20.16 -3.94
C ARG A 150 8.77 20.77 -2.54
N LYS A 151 7.62 21.25 -2.04
CA LYS A 151 7.53 21.84 -0.70
C LYS A 151 7.72 20.83 0.43
N ARG A 152 7.30 19.55 0.23
CA ARG A 152 7.39 18.51 1.23
C ARG A 152 8.77 17.86 1.32
N ASP A 153 9.40 17.58 0.16
CA ASP A 153 10.56 16.70 0.06
C ASP A 153 11.86 17.47 -0.24
N GLU A 154 11.78 18.81 -0.41
CA GLU A 154 12.91 19.71 -0.77
C GLU A 154 13.70 19.25 -2.01
N VAL A 155 13.05 18.50 -2.92
CA VAL A 155 13.68 17.91 -4.10
C VAL A 155 13.57 18.80 -5.35
N ASN A 156 14.50 18.62 -6.28
CA ASN A 156 14.55 19.38 -7.52
C ASN A 156 13.45 18.93 -8.51
N ILE A 157 12.90 19.86 -9.29
CA ILE A 157 11.79 19.59 -10.25
C ILE A 157 12.16 18.49 -11.26
N LYS A 158 13.45 18.39 -11.67
CA LYS A 158 13.93 17.39 -12.62
C LYS A 158 13.74 15.95 -12.10
N ASP A 159 13.84 15.74 -10.80
CA ASP A 159 13.68 14.41 -10.17
C ASP A 159 12.21 14.05 -9.97
N ILE A 160 11.35 15.06 -9.79
CA ILE A 160 9.90 14.87 -9.64
C ILE A 160 9.25 14.43 -10.96
N LYS A 161 9.75 14.90 -12.12
CA LYS A 161 9.18 14.53 -13.44
C LYS A 161 9.44 13.08 -13.84
N LYS A 162 10.29 12.35 -13.12
CA LYS A 162 10.56 10.91 -13.34
C LYS A 162 9.65 10.00 -12.50
N LEU A 163 8.83 10.56 -11.63
CA LEU A 163 7.84 9.89 -10.79
C LEU A 163 6.45 9.91 -11.44
#